data_2959ee2fc0641a4e31f7eb29c788b74f
#
_entry.id   2959ee2fc0641a4e31f7eb29c788b74f
#
_cell.length_a   1.000
_cell.length_b   1.000
_cell.length_c   1.000
_cell.angle_alpha   90.00
_cell.angle_beta   90.00
_cell.angle_gamma   90.00
#
_symmetry.space_group_name_H-M   'P 1'
#
loop_
_entity.id
_entity.type
_entity.pdbx_description
1 polymer ?
#
loop_
_entity_poly.entity_id
_entity_poly.type
_entity_poly.pdbx_seq_one_letter_code
_entity_poly.pdbx_strand_id
1 'polypeptide(L)'
;MDDHPTRRSVVLGTLAACASVARAAADDDDPRKEKRPQKGDVLVFSEGTREGQTITPDDLKSGGPPVHAWPKDAANAVVRDGSRLNEILVIRLDPGELDDDTRSRAAEGIVAYSAICSHAGCPVTAWIKASEGADDVFKCMCHNSEYDPRRGAQVVFGPAPRRLAALPLVIKDGMLVVAAPFIGKVGGQQG
;
A
#
# COMPACT_ATOMS: atom_id res chain seq x y z
N MET A 1 -70.29 47.18 -24.08
CA MET A 1 -69.10 47.96 -23.60
C MET A 1 -68.55 47.18 -22.42
N ASP A 2 -67.73 46.19 -22.73
CA ASP A 2 -67.08 45.42 -21.66
C ASP A 2 -65.67 45.13 -22.12
N ASP A 3 -64.77 45.78 -21.43
CA ASP A 3 -63.36 45.80 -21.66
C ASP A 3 -62.72 44.70 -20.79
N HIS A 4 -62.16 43.68 -21.43
CA HIS A 4 -61.41 42.61 -20.71
C HIS A 4 -59.93 42.79 -20.85
N PRO A 5 -59.17 42.97 -19.75
CA PRO A 5 -57.72 43.00 -19.82
C PRO A 5 -57.14 41.57 -19.90
N THR A 6 -56.37 41.37 -20.92
CA THR A 6 -55.57 40.16 -21.18
C THR A 6 -54.45 39.98 -20.12
N ARG A 7 -54.51 38.89 -19.38
CA ARG A 7 -53.42 38.46 -18.47
C ARG A 7 -52.30 37.85 -19.27
N ARG A 8 -51.14 38.52 -19.30
CA ARG A 8 -49.88 37.94 -19.77
C ARG A 8 -49.30 37.05 -18.68
N SER A 9 -49.29 35.74 -18.91
CA SER A 9 -48.56 34.79 -18.07
C SER A 9 -47.09 34.83 -18.43
N VAL A 10 -46.25 35.25 -17.45
CA VAL A 10 -44.82 35.18 -17.55
C VAL A 10 -44.39 33.77 -17.04
N VAL A 11 -43.95 32.92 -17.95
CA VAL A 11 -43.35 31.64 -17.60
C VAL A 11 -41.91 31.87 -17.25
N LEU A 12 -41.58 31.84 -15.95
CA LEU A 12 -40.19 31.78 -15.49
C LEU A 12 -39.66 30.35 -15.76
N GLY A 13 -38.84 30.23 -16.79
CA GLY A 13 -38.08 29.00 -17.03
C GLY A 13 -36.92 28.90 -16.06
N THR A 14 -36.98 27.97 -15.10
CA THR A 14 -35.87 27.58 -14.26
C THR A 14 -34.92 26.70 -15.08
N LEU A 15 -33.76 27.22 -15.47
CA LEU A 15 -32.64 26.46 -16.01
C LEU A 15 -31.98 25.68 -14.87
N ALA A 16 -32.31 24.39 -14.76
CA ALA A 16 -31.58 23.45 -13.93
C ALA A 16 -30.24 23.17 -14.62
N ALA A 17 -29.16 23.75 -14.11
CA ALA A 17 -27.81 23.41 -14.50
C ALA A 17 -27.47 22.02 -13.94
N CYS A 18 -27.58 20.97 -14.76
CA CYS A 18 -26.99 19.67 -14.46
C CYS A 18 -25.47 19.81 -14.52
N ALA A 19 -24.84 19.97 -13.35
CA ALA A 19 -23.40 19.80 -13.23
C ALA A 19 -23.09 18.32 -13.42
N SER A 20 -22.70 17.94 -14.63
CA SER A 20 -22.13 16.63 -14.93
C SER A 20 -20.80 16.53 -14.21
N VAL A 21 -20.76 15.82 -13.06
CA VAL A 21 -19.50 15.38 -12.47
C VAL A 21 -18.92 14.35 -13.43
N ALA A 22 -18.03 14.79 -14.30
CA ALA A 22 -17.22 13.91 -15.09
C ALA A 22 -16.35 13.10 -14.13
N ARG A 23 -16.79 11.87 -13.84
CA ARG A 23 -15.95 10.87 -13.18
C ARG A 23 -14.86 10.55 -14.21
N ALA A 24 -13.65 11.07 -13.97
CA ALA A 24 -12.49 10.70 -14.76
C ALA A 24 -12.38 9.17 -14.67
N ALA A 25 -12.57 8.50 -15.79
CA ALA A 25 -12.22 7.10 -15.94
C ALA A 25 -10.73 7.02 -15.59
N ALA A 26 -10.37 6.19 -14.61
CA ALA A 26 -8.98 5.92 -14.30
C ALA A 26 -8.36 5.32 -15.57
N ASP A 27 -7.40 6.03 -16.14
CA ASP A 27 -6.68 5.59 -17.33
C ASP A 27 -5.84 4.40 -16.91
N ASP A 28 -6.22 3.19 -17.32
CA ASP A 28 -5.51 1.95 -16.98
C ASP A 28 -4.08 1.94 -17.54
N ASP A 29 -3.80 2.79 -18.53
CA ASP A 29 -2.52 2.92 -19.22
C ASP A 29 -1.61 4.04 -18.68
N ASP A 30 -1.86 4.57 -17.48
CA ASP A 30 -0.98 5.58 -16.90
C ASP A 30 0.38 4.98 -16.50
N PRO A 31 1.50 5.33 -17.20
CA PRO A 31 2.81 4.74 -16.91
C PRO A 31 3.36 5.10 -15.53
N ARG A 32 2.73 6.06 -14.82
CA ARG A 32 3.09 6.40 -13.43
C ARG A 32 2.69 5.30 -12.46
N LYS A 33 1.68 4.48 -12.79
CA LYS A 33 1.24 3.35 -12.00
C LYS A 33 2.31 2.26 -11.90
N GLU A 34 3.14 2.09 -12.92
CA GLU A 34 4.22 1.09 -12.95
C GLU A 34 5.48 1.53 -12.20
N LYS A 35 5.64 2.83 -11.94
CA LYS A 35 6.82 3.35 -11.25
C LYS A 35 6.98 2.70 -9.87
N ARG A 36 8.21 2.34 -9.52
CA ARG A 36 8.56 1.86 -8.20
C ARG A 36 8.22 2.87 -7.12
N PRO A 37 8.03 2.44 -5.85
CA PRO A 37 7.83 3.35 -4.73
C PRO A 37 8.88 4.45 -4.72
N GLN A 38 8.44 5.68 -4.58
CA GLN A 38 9.29 6.88 -4.56
C GLN A 38 9.28 7.50 -3.17
N LYS A 39 10.35 8.19 -2.82
CA LYS A 39 10.37 9.03 -1.62
C LYS A 39 9.24 10.07 -1.68
N GLY A 40 8.43 10.12 -0.61
CA GLY A 40 7.28 11.00 -0.51
C GLY A 40 5.95 10.36 -0.89
N ASP A 41 5.94 9.15 -1.47
CA ASP A 41 4.70 8.39 -1.65
C ASP A 41 4.07 8.08 -0.29
N VAL A 42 2.76 8.16 -0.19
CA VAL A 42 2.00 7.67 0.97
C VAL A 42 1.55 6.23 0.73
N LEU A 43 1.30 5.47 1.79
CA LEU A 43 0.80 4.11 1.65
C LEU A 43 -0.73 4.08 1.72
N VAL A 44 -1.36 3.31 0.83
CA VAL A 44 -2.80 3.07 0.80
C VAL A 44 -3.08 1.57 0.87
N PHE A 45 -4.22 1.17 1.45
CA PHE A 45 -4.64 -0.24 1.44
C PHE A 45 -4.80 -0.74 0.01
N SER A 46 -4.29 -1.95 -0.26
CA SER A 46 -4.38 -2.57 -1.59
C SER A 46 -5.64 -3.39 -1.80
N GLU A 47 -6.36 -3.72 -0.71
CA GLU A 47 -7.50 -4.64 -0.75
C GLU A 47 -8.51 -4.37 0.36
N GLY A 48 -9.68 -5.03 0.24
CA GLY A 48 -10.75 -4.99 1.23
C GLY A 48 -11.62 -3.74 1.15
N THR A 49 -12.42 -3.53 2.20
CA THR A 49 -13.38 -2.40 2.26
C THR A 49 -12.71 -1.02 2.35
N ARG A 50 -11.41 -1.00 2.60
CA ARG A 50 -10.60 0.21 2.73
C ARG A 50 -9.63 0.45 1.56
N GLU A 51 -9.76 -0.32 0.49
CA GLU A 51 -8.92 -0.17 -0.70
C GLU A 51 -8.80 1.29 -1.15
N GLY A 52 -7.57 1.74 -1.42
CA GLY A 52 -7.26 3.11 -1.82
C GLY A 52 -7.26 4.16 -0.70
N GLN A 53 -7.70 3.82 0.51
CA GLN A 53 -7.63 4.70 1.67
C GLN A 53 -6.19 4.74 2.23
N THR A 54 -5.76 5.91 2.68
CA THR A 54 -4.43 6.10 3.28
C THR A 54 -4.32 5.31 4.58
N ILE A 55 -3.18 4.63 4.76
CA ILE A 55 -2.84 3.90 5.98
C ILE A 55 -2.20 4.87 6.97
N THR A 56 -2.72 4.88 8.19
CA THR A 56 -2.16 5.60 9.33
C THR A 56 -1.53 4.63 10.33
N PRO A 57 -0.66 5.07 11.24
CA PRO A 57 -0.12 4.21 12.30
C PRO A 57 -1.19 3.51 13.13
N ASP A 58 -2.33 4.17 13.37
CA ASP A 58 -3.43 3.64 14.21
C ASP A 58 -4.21 2.52 13.51
N ASP A 59 -4.08 2.39 12.20
CA ASP A 59 -4.68 1.30 11.44
C ASP A 59 -3.96 -0.04 11.63
N LEU A 60 -2.74 -0.01 12.17
CA LEU A 60 -1.88 -1.17 12.30
C LEU A 60 -1.88 -1.70 13.74
N LYS A 61 -2.40 -2.90 13.90
CA LYS A 61 -2.37 -3.60 15.18
C LYS A 61 -0.94 -4.04 15.50
N SER A 62 -0.49 -3.78 16.74
CA SER A 62 0.81 -4.26 17.21
C SER A 62 0.87 -5.80 17.19
N GLY A 63 1.94 -6.35 16.64
CA GLY A 63 2.11 -7.79 16.47
C GLY A 63 1.38 -8.39 15.27
N GLY A 64 0.79 -7.56 14.39
CA GLY A 64 0.12 -8.02 13.17
C GLY A 64 -1.34 -8.41 13.32
N PRO A 65 -1.98 -8.95 12.32
CA PRO A 65 -1.39 -9.33 11.01
C PRO A 65 -0.92 -8.12 10.20
N PRO A 66 -0.03 -8.34 9.20
CA PRO A 66 0.34 -7.30 8.26
C PRO A 66 -0.85 -6.87 7.40
N VAL A 67 -0.78 -5.66 6.87
CA VAL A 67 -1.68 -5.19 5.83
C VAL A 67 -0.94 -5.13 4.50
N HIS A 68 -1.67 -5.37 3.41
CA HIS A 68 -1.17 -5.19 2.05
C HIS A 68 -1.41 -3.75 1.61
N ALA A 69 -0.43 -3.15 0.94
CA ALA A 69 -0.45 -1.74 0.58
C ALA A 69 0.11 -1.48 -0.82
N TRP A 70 -0.39 -0.41 -1.45
CA TRP A 70 0.23 0.22 -2.61
C TRP A 70 0.84 1.56 -2.22
N PRO A 71 1.96 1.95 -2.84
CA PRO A 71 2.44 3.33 -2.77
C PRO A 71 1.55 4.23 -3.63
N LYS A 72 1.28 5.43 -3.15
CA LYS A 72 0.48 6.45 -3.84
C LYS A 72 1.26 7.75 -3.90
N ASP A 73 1.43 8.28 -5.10
CA ASP A 73 1.99 9.60 -5.31
C ASP A 73 1.10 10.66 -4.66
N ALA A 74 1.62 11.33 -3.62
CA ALA A 74 0.86 12.32 -2.87
C ALA A 74 0.52 13.58 -3.70
N ALA A 75 1.35 13.91 -4.70
CA ALA A 75 1.17 15.13 -5.51
C ALA A 75 0.10 14.95 -6.60
N ASN A 76 0.03 13.76 -7.21
CA ASN A 76 -0.84 13.46 -8.34
C ASN A 76 -1.98 12.49 -8.01
N ALA A 77 -2.03 11.99 -6.77
CA ALA A 77 -2.97 10.99 -6.30
C ALA A 77 -2.96 9.65 -7.09
N VAL A 78 -1.90 9.38 -7.85
CA VAL A 78 -1.74 8.15 -8.64
C VAL A 78 -1.30 7.02 -7.72
N VAL A 79 -2.09 5.95 -7.64
CA VAL A 79 -1.71 4.70 -6.96
C VAL A 79 -0.78 3.93 -7.90
N ARG A 80 0.35 3.43 -7.36
CA ARG A 80 1.35 2.69 -8.16
C ARG A 80 1.04 1.19 -8.17
N ASP A 81 -0.14 0.84 -8.63
CA ASP A 81 -0.70 -0.52 -8.69
C ASP A 81 -0.49 -1.23 -10.04
N GLY A 82 0.08 -0.55 -11.03
CA GLY A 82 0.32 -1.10 -12.38
C GLY A 82 1.37 -2.22 -12.42
N SER A 83 2.15 -2.40 -11.34
CA SER A 83 3.08 -3.52 -11.22
C SER A 83 2.92 -4.21 -9.87
N ARG A 84 2.64 -5.51 -9.86
CA ARG A 84 2.63 -6.32 -8.64
C ARG A 84 3.93 -6.23 -7.81
N LEU A 85 5.03 -5.86 -8.45
CA LEU A 85 6.31 -5.68 -7.78
C LEU A 85 6.34 -4.43 -6.87
N ASN A 86 5.29 -3.63 -6.86
CA ASN A 86 5.12 -2.48 -6.00
C ASN A 86 4.30 -2.81 -4.75
N GLU A 87 3.73 -4.02 -4.67
CA GLU A 87 2.95 -4.45 -3.52
C GLU A 87 3.84 -4.59 -2.28
N ILE A 88 3.32 -4.11 -1.16
CA ILE A 88 4.04 -3.92 0.10
C ILE A 88 3.29 -4.61 1.22
N LEU A 89 4.02 -5.33 2.08
CA LEU A 89 3.57 -5.77 3.41
C LEU A 89 3.96 -4.71 4.43
N VAL A 90 2.99 -4.24 5.21
CA VAL A 90 3.20 -3.26 6.28
C VAL A 90 2.75 -3.87 7.60
N ILE A 91 3.59 -3.82 8.62
CA ILE A 91 3.28 -4.39 9.94
C ILE A 91 3.83 -3.50 11.04
N ARG A 92 3.10 -3.43 12.17
CA ARG A 92 3.57 -2.80 13.40
C ARG A 92 4.09 -3.85 14.37
N LEU A 93 5.31 -3.71 14.83
CA LEU A 93 6.00 -4.60 15.77
C LEU A 93 6.47 -3.79 16.98
N ASP A 94 6.82 -4.48 18.06
CA ASP A 94 7.50 -3.82 19.19
C ASP A 94 8.88 -3.32 18.73
N PRO A 95 9.20 -2.01 18.85
CA PRO A 95 10.51 -1.49 18.48
C PRO A 95 11.67 -2.17 19.21
N GLY A 96 11.42 -2.72 20.40
CA GLY A 96 12.41 -3.46 21.19
C GLY A 96 12.80 -4.82 20.58
N GLU A 97 11.93 -5.41 19.76
CA GLU A 97 12.19 -6.67 19.09
C GLU A 97 12.95 -6.51 17.75
N LEU A 98 13.04 -5.28 17.22
CA LEU A 98 13.71 -5.01 15.94
C LEU A 98 15.23 -4.97 16.14
N ASP A 99 15.97 -5.60 15.20
CA ASP A 99 17.41 -5.36 15.12
C ASP A 99 17.70 -3.90 14.71
N ASP A 100 18.93 -3.43 14.93
CA ASP A 100 19.29 -2.03 14.73
C ASP A 100 19.10 -1.56 13.29
N ASP A 101 19.39 -2.45 12.35
CA ASP A 101 19.27 -2.21 10.92
C ASP A 101 17.80 -2.02 10.53
N THR A 102 16.92 -2.89 11.02
CA THR A 102 15.47 -2.82 10.80
C THR A 102 14.87 -1.59 11.46
N ARG A 103 15.27 -1.33 12.72
CA ARG A 103 14.84 -0.17 13.50
C ARG A 103 15.18 1.15 12.81
N SER A 104 16.35 1.25 12.18
CA SER A 104 16.79 2.45 11.46
C SER A 104 15.91 2.82 10.25
N ARG A 105 15.13 1.87 9.75
CA ARG A 105 14.22 2.01 8.58
C ARG A 105 12.75 2.01 8.97
N ALA A 106 12.46 1.76 10.25
CA ALA A 106 11.11 1.69 10.79
C ALA A 106 10.58 3.07 11.17
N ALA A 107 9.26 3.24 11.09
CA ALA A 107 8.54 4.40 11.60
C ALA A 107 7.78 3.97 12.87
N GLU A 108 8.33 4.25 14.07
CA GLU A 108 7.73 3.89 15.38
C GLU A 108 7.35 2.39 15.48
N GLY A 109 8.26 1.50 15.06
CA GLY A 109 8.02 0.06 15.05
C GLY A 109 7.24 -0.44 13.83
N ILE A 110 6.81 0.45 12.94
CA ILE A 110 6.16 0.07 11.68
C ILE A 110 7.23 -0.16 10.64
N VAL A 111 7.27 -1.37 10.09
CA VAL A 111 8.20 -1.81 9.04
C VAL A 111 7.45 -2.18 7.78
N ALA A 112 8.09 -2.00 6.64
CA ALA A 112 7.52 -2.34 5.34
C ALA A 112 8.51 -3.12 4.47
N TYR A 113 7.96 -4.10 3.75
CA TYR A 113 8.72 -4.99 2.88
C TYR A 113 7.95 -5.25 1.59
N SER A 114 8.67 -5.62 0.53
CA SER A 114 8.02 -6.14 -0.68
C SER A 114 7.17 -7.37 -0.35
N ALA A 115 5.94 -7.40 -0.86
CA ALA A 115 5.05 -8.56 -0.77
C ALA A 115 5.43 -9.68 -1.74
N ILE A 116 6.56 -9.57 -2.47
CA ILE A 116 6.96 -10.51 -3.52
C ILE A 116 8.15 -11.35 -3.07
N CYS A 117 7.91 -12.66 -2.98
CA CYS A 117 8.87 -13.67 -2.57
C CYS A 117 10.13 -13.65 -3.44
N SER A 118 11.30 -13.71 -2.79
CA SER A 118 12.60 -13.69 -3.48
C SER A 118 12.97 -15.03 -4.15
N HIS A 119 12.22 -16.10 -3.92
CA HIS A 119 12.42 -17.39 -4.58
C HIS A 119 11.94 -17.34 -6.04
N ALA A 120 10.64 -17.45 -6.26
CA ALA A 120 10.04 -17.52 -7.59
C ALA A 120 9.10 -16.34 -7.91
N GLY A 121 9.13 -15.28 -7.09
CA GLY A 121 8.31 -14.10 -7.31
C GLY A 121 6.82 -14.29 -6.98
N CYS A 122 6.46 -15.32 -6.22
CA CYS A 122 5.09 -15.50 -5.72
C CYS A 122 4.73 -14.43 -4.68
N PRO A 123 3.44 -14.13 -4.47
CA PRO A 123 3.02 -13.26 -3.38
C PRO A 123 3.30 -13.90 -2.00
N VAL A 124 3.64 -13.07 -1.04
CA VAL A 124 3.78 -13.45 0.37
C VAL A 124 2.51 -13.00 1.08
N THR A 125 1.65 -13.96 1.44
CA THR A 125 0.28 -13.67 1.86
C THR A 125 -0.08 -14.15 3.26
N ALA A 126 0.76 -15.01 3.88
CA ALA A 126 0.44 -15.58 5.17
C ALA A 126 1.26 -14.93 6.30
N TRP A 127 0.63 -14.80 7.46
CA TRP A 127 1.20 -14.41 8.74
C TRP A 127 0.93 -15.54 9.74
N ILE A 128 1.95 -16.29 10.07
CA ILE A 128 1.83 -17.52 10.85
C ILE A 128 3.00 -17.70 11.82
N LYS A 129 2.85 -18.60 12.76
CA LYS A 129 4.00 -19.10 13.55
C LYS A 129 5.04 -19.70 12.62
N ALA A 130 6.31 -19.35 12.86
CA ALA A 130 7.45 -19.90 12.11
C ALA A 130 7.48 -21.42 12.19
N SER A 131 7.98 -22.09 11.15
CA SER A 131 8.23 -23.54 11.16
C SER A 131 9.32 -23.90 12.17
N GLU A 132 10.26 -22.98 12.40
CA GLU A 132 11.30 -23.08 13.42
C GLU A 132 11.28 -21.82 14.28
N GLY A 133 11.08 -21.97 15.60
CA GLY A 133 11.00 -20.86 16.54
C GLY A 133 9.58 -20.55 17.03
N ALA A 134 9.44 -19.47 17.78
CA ALA A 134 8.18 -19.09 18.44
C ALA A 134 7.50 -17.85 17.83
N ASP A 135 8.21 -17.12 16.98
CA ASP A 135 7.74 -15.84 16.43
C ASP A 135 6.77 -16.04 15.26
N ASP A 136 5.92 -15.05 15.05
CA ASP A 136 5.13 -14.99 13.82
C ASP A 136 6.00 -14.42 12.68
N VAL A 137 5.83 -14.98 11.47
CA VAL A 137 6.63 -14.66 10.29
C VAL A 137 5.75 -14.47 9.06
N PHE A 138 6.26 -13.76 8.08
CA PHE A 138 5.68 -13.76 6.74
C PHE A 138 5.96 -15.09 6.04
N LYS A 139 4.96 -15.67 5.38
CA LYS A 139 5.13 -16.91 4.62
C LYS A 139 4.63 -16.78 3.20
N CYS A 140 5.46 -17.22 2.28
CA CYS A 140 5.07 -17.48 0.89
C CYS A 140 4.54 -18.91 0.78
N MET A 141 3.27 -19.06 0.43
CA MET A 141 2.60 -20.36 0.38
C MET A 141 3.01 -21.23 -0.83
N CYS A 142 3.69 -20.67 -1.83
CA CYS A 142 4.09 -21.42 -3.03
C CYS A 142 5.11 -22.51 -2.71
N HIS A 143 6.18 -22.18 -1.97
CA HIS A 143 7.26 -23.10 -1.64
C HIS A 143 7.71 -23.00 -0.17
N ASN A 144 6.83 -22.46 0.68
CA ASN A 144 7.02 -22.38 2.13
C ASN A 144 8.25 -21.55 2.59
N SER A 145 8.69 -20.56 1.82
CA SER A 145 9.70 -19.63 2.32
C SER A 145 9.12 -18.74 3.41
N GLU A 146 9.84 -18.60 4.53
CA GLU A 146 9.45 -17.81 5.68
C GLU A 146 10.46 -16.70 5.93
N TYR A 147 9.96 -15.53 6.38
CA TYR A 147 10.75 -14.31 6.53
C TYR A 147 10.44 -13.65 7.86
N ASP A 148 11.47 -13.37 8.65
CA ASP A 148 11.33 -12.66 9.93
C ASP A 148 11.39 -11.14 9.72
N PRO A 149 10.26 -10.42 9.89
CA PRO A 149 10.22 -8.98 9.69
C PRO A 149 11.01 -8.19 10.76
N ARG A 150 11.36 -8.80 11.90
CA ARG A 150 12.12 -8.16 12.97
C ARG A 150 13.59 -7.98 12.59
N ARG A 151 14.07 -8.81 11.65
CA ARG A 151 15.46 -8.87 11.20
C ARG A 151 15.58 -8.61 9.70
N GLY A 152 14.95 -7.51 9.24
CA GLY A 152 14.99 -7.07 7.84
C GLY A 152 14.37 -8.06 6.88
N ALA A 153 13.34 -8.79 7.30
CA ALA A 153 12.68 -9.87 6.55
C ALA A 153 13.70 -10.89 5.98
N GLN A 154 14.68 -11.27 6.82
CA GLN A 154 15.61 -12.35 6.47
C GLN A 154 14.88 -13.68 6.35
N VAL A 155 15.38 -14.57 5.49
CA VAL A 155 14.86 -15.92 5.35
C VAL A 155 15.19 -16.72 6.61
N VAL A 156 14.15 -17.30 7.23
CA VAL A 156 14.29 -18.18 8.38
C VAL A 156 13.94 -19.64 8.07
N PHE A 157 13.23 -19.88 6.95
CA PHE A 157 12.91 -21.21 6.46
C PHE A 157 12.63 -21.18 4.95
N GLY A 158 12.86 -22.32 4.27
CA GLY A 158 12.49 -22.55 2.87
C GLY A 158 13.55 -22.10 1.85
N PRO A 159 13.22 -22.21 0.55
CA PRO A 159 14.20 -22.13 -0.54
C PRO A 159 14.53 -20.69 -1.01
N ALA A 160 13.96 -19.67 -0.40
CA ALA A 160 14.23 -18.30 -0.82
C ALA A 160 15.73 -17.95 -0.65
N PRO A 161 16.39 -17.39 -1.68
CA PRO A 161 17.82 -17.14 -1.64
C PRO A 161 18.24 -15.87 -0.88
N ARG A 162 17.28 -14.98 -0.56
CA ARG A 162 17.56 -13.71 0.11
C ARG A 162 16.31 -13.16 0.80
N ARG A 163 16.53 -12.19 1.70
CA ARG A 163 15.48 -11.43 2.37
C ARG A 163 14.54 -10.72 1.40
N LEU A 164 13.35 -10.34 1.86
CA LEU A 164 12.49 -9.43 1.11
C LEU A 164 13.15 -8.04 1.06
N ALA A 165 12.91 -7.30 -0.04
CA ALA A 165 13.37 -5.93 -0.12
C ALA A 165 12.65 -5.07 0.92
N ALA A 166 13.39 -4.29 1.70
CA ALA A 166 12.84 -3.40 2.71
C ALA A 166 12.48 -2.04 2.11
N LEU A 167 11.36 -1.45 2.54
CA LEU A 167 10.94 -0.12 2.16
C LEU A 167 11.03 0.80 3.39
N PRO A 168 11.99 1.73 3.47
CA PRO A 168 12.12 2.64 4.59
C PRO A 168 10.91 3.56 4.71
N LEU A 169 10.39 3.73 5.92
CA LEU A 169 9.23 4.55 6.22
C LEU A 169 9.58 5.68 7.20
N VAL A 170 8.77 6.74 7.13
CA VAL A 170 8.67 7.77 8.18
C VAL A 170 7.20 8.10 8.40
N ILE A 171 6.87 8.65 9.57
CA ILE A 171 5.56 9.25 9.81
C ILE A 171 5.66 10.73 9.49
N LYS A 172 4.77 11.23 8.63
CA LYS A 172 4.64 12.65 8.33
C LYS A 172 3.16 13.00 8.26
N ASP A 173 2.77 14.05 8.98
CA ASP A 173 1.38 14.53 9.05
C ASP A 173 0.38 13.40 9.40
N GLY A 174 0.78 12.47 10.29
CA GLY A 174 -0.02 11.31 10.72
C GLY A 174 -0.13 10.18 9.69
N MET A 175 0.58 10.25 8.57
CA MET A 175 0.56 9.26 7.50
C MET A 175 1.89 8.48 7.43
N LEU A 176 1.81 7.25 6.92
CA LEU A 176 3.01 6.47 6.57
C LEU A 176 3.52 6.91 5.20
N VAL A 177 4.75 7.40 5.19
CA VAL A 177 5.38 7.97 3.99
C VAL A 177 6.66 7.20 3.68
N VAL A 178 6.86 6.90 2.41
CA VAL A 178 8.09 6.27 1.89
C VAL A 178 9.26 7.25 2.06
N ALA A 179 10.27 6.84 2.83
CA ALA A 179 11.47 7.66 3.09
C ALA A 179 12.56 7.51 2.03
N ALA A 180 12.64 6.32 1.41
CA ALA A 180 13.61 5.99 0.37
C ALA A 180 13.07 4.83 -0.50
N PRO A 181 13.62 4.61 -1.72
CA PRO A 181 13.30 3.45 -2.53
C PRO A 181 13.58 2.12 -1.80
N PHE A 182 13.08 1.01 -2.36
CA PHE A 182 13.38 -0.32 -1.84
C PHE A 182 14.88 -0.55 -1.66
N ILE A 183 15.26 -1.06 -0.51
CA ILE A 183 16.59 -1.57 -0.21
C ILE A 183 16.60 -3.06 -0.50
N GLY A 184 17.38 -3.47 -1.49
CA GLY A 184 17.44 -4.84 -1.98
C GLY A 184 16.60 -5.08 -3.24
N LYS A 185 16.77 -6.27 -3.84
CA LYS A 185 16.09 -6.67 -5.07
C LYS A 185 14.69 -7.21 -4.75
N VAL A 186 13.67 -6.68 -5.39
CA VAL A 186 12.28 -7.15 -5.30
C VAL A 186 12.07 -8.39 -6.19
N GLY A 187 11.36 -9.38 -5.65
CA GLY A 187 10.93 -10.56 -6.40
C GLY A 187 12.01 -11.61 -6.64
N GLY A 188 11.67 -12.67 -7.37
CA GLY A 188 12.55 -13.78 -7.70
C GLY A 188 13.69 -13.40 -8.64
N GLN A 189 14.58 -14.36 -8.89
CA GLN A 189 15.51 -14.24 -10.01
C GLN A 189 14.68 -14.37 -11.29
N GLN A 190 14.72 -13.35 -12.11
CA GLN A 190 14.41 -13.55 -13.53
C GLN A 190 15.64 -14.25 -14.11
N GLY A 191 15.44 -15.48 -14.55
CA GLY A 191 16.43 -16.27 -15.27
C GLY A 191 16.81 -15.59 -16.58
#